data_eef2f2602bbbec29c0571bb8174f8704
#
_entry.id   eef2f2602bbbec29c0571bb8174f8704
#
_cell.length_a   1.000
_cell.length_b   1.000
_cell.length_c   1.000
_cell.angle_alpha   90.00
_cell.angle_beta   90.00
_cell.angle_gamma   90.00
#
_symmetry.space_group_name_H-M   'P 1'
#
loop_
_entity.id
_entity.type
_entity.pdbx_description
1 polymer ?
#
loop_
_entity_poly.entity_id
_entity_poly.type
_entity_poly.pdbx_seq_one_letter_code
_entity_poly.pdbx_strand_id
1 'polypeptide(L)'
;MLSPKRTKFRKAHKGRIHGLAKGNTQLNFGAYGLKALEPERITARQIEAARRAITRQMKRAGRVWIRIFPDLPVSTKPAEVRMGSGKGSPEFWVARVHPGRIMFEIDGVAEPIAREALTLGAAKLPIRTKIVTRIGES
;
A
#
# COMPACT_ATOMS: atom_id res chain seq x y z
N MET A 1 13.17 -2.05 -1.38
CA MET A 1 11.72 -2.22 -1.22
C MET A 1 11.38 -2.64 0.19
N LEU A 2 10.16 -2.39 0.57
CA LEU A 2 9.72 -2.75 1.91
C LEU A 2 9.56 -4.27 2.04
N SER A 3 10.12 -4.80 3.09
CA SER A 3 9.91 -6.21 3.46
C SER A 3 10.25 -6.37 4.94
N PRO A 4 9.66 -7.37 5.61
CA PRO A 4 9.99 -7.62 7.00
C PRO A 4 11.43 -8.09 7.16
N LYS A 5 12.09 -7.64 8.22
CA LYS A 5 13.44 -8.10 8.54
C LYS A 5 13.42 -9.53 9.05
N ARG A 6 12.39 -9.88 9.77
CA ARG A 6 12.20 -11.25 10.30
C ARG A 6 10.74 -11.60 10.14
N THR A 7 10.51 -12.88 9.87
CA THR A 7 9.16 -13.40 9.80
C THR A 7 9.07 -14.63 10.68
N LYS A 8 7.95 -14.79 11.35
CA LYS A 8 7.68 -15.99 12.12
C LYS A 8 7.54 -17.19 11.20
N PHE A 9 6.94 -16.97 10.05
CA PHE A 9 6.81 -18.00 9.02
C PHE A 9 7.26 -17.40 7.70
N ARG A 10 8.00 -18.19 6.91
CA ARG A 10 8.44 -17.74 5.60
C ARG A 10 7.29 -17.68 4.61
N LYS A 11 6.25 -18.43 4.85
CA LYS A 11 5.07 -18.47 3.98
C LYS A 11 3.84 -18.42 4.84
N ALA A 12 2.81 -17.78 4.34
CA ALA A 12 1.54 -17.67 5.03
C ALA A 12 0.44 -18.18 4.12
N HIS A 13 -0.65 -18.64 4.72
CA HIS A 13 -1.81 -19.03 3.97
C HIS A 13 -2.42 -17.80 3.31
N LYS A 14 -2.83 -17.96 2.05
CA LYS A 14 -3.58 -16.94 1.38
C LYS A 14 -4.98 -16.92 1.94
N GLY A 15 -5.43 -15.76 2.36
CA GLY A 15 -6.80 -15.58 2.83
C GLY A 15 -7.52 -14.61 1.93
N ARG A 16 -8.82 -14.63 1.99
CA ARG A 16 -9.63 -13.63 1.31
C ARG A 16 -9.64 -12.36 2.16
N ILE A 17 -9.58 -11.23 1.49
CA ILE A 17 -9.71 -9.95 2.16
C ILE A 17 -11.18 -9.55 2.10
N HIS A 18 -11.82 -9.50 3.26
CA HIS A 18 -13.22 -9.11 3.33
C HIS A 18 -13.47 -8.30 4.59
N GLY A 19 -14.57 -7.59 4.59
CA GLY A 19 -14.90 -6.67 5.66
C GLY A 19 -14.23 -5.33 5.48
N LEU A 20 -14.59 -4.39 6.34
CA LEU A 20 -14.02 -3.04 6.35
C LEU A 20 -12.81 -2.99 7.27
N ALA A 21 -11.95 -2.01 7.04
CA ALA A 21 -10.83 -1.79 7.93
C ALA A 21 -11.33 -1.40 9.32
N LYS A 22 -10.72 -2.00 10.35
CA LYS A 22 -11.08 -1.70 11.74
C LYS A 22 -10.18 -0.66 12.37
N GLY A 23 -9.09 -0.30 11.71
CA GLY A 23 -8.18 0.71 12.18
C GLY A 23 -7.53 1.41 11.00
N ASN A 24 -6.79 2.48 11.29
CA ASN A 24 -6.08 3.24 10.27
C ASN A 24 -7.01 3.78 9.20
N THR A 25 -8.19 4.24 9.62
CA THR A 25 -9.20 4.79 8.73
C THR A 25 -9.23 6.30 8.74
N GLN A 26 -8.38 6.92 9.55
CA GLN A 26 -8.31 8.36 9.68
C GLN A 26 -6.88 8.83 9.54
N LEU A 27 -6.73 10.09 9.13
CA LEU A 27 -5.41 10.71 9.04
C LEU A 27 -4.86 10.97 10.44
N ASN A 28 -3.62 10.54 10.66
CA ASN A 28 -2.94 10.72 11.94
C ASN A 28 -1.73 11.63 11.84
N PHE A 29 -1.06 11.66 10.70
CA PHE A 29 0.22 12.35 10.55
C PHE A 29 0.15 13.52 9.60
N GLY A 30 -0.53 13.36 8.48
CA GLY A 30 -0.54 14.35 7.41
C GLY A 30 -1.86 15.10 7.32
N ALA A 31 -1.89 16.09 6.43
CA ALA A 31 -3.08 16.86 6.13
C ALA A 31 -3.93 16.22 5.03
N TYR A 32 -3.31 15.38 4.19
CA TYR A 32 -3.97 14.73 3.07
C TYR A 32 -3.59 13.27 3.05
N GLY A 33 -4.49 12.44 2.58
CA GLY A 33 -4.22 11.01 2.52
C GLY A 33 -4.93 10.31 1.37
N LEU A 34 -4.49 9.10 1.11
CA LEU A 34 -5.07 8.23 0.10
C LEU A 34 -5.72 7.05 0.78
N LYS A 35 -7.02 6.92 0.60
CA LYS A 35 -7.84 5.91 1.25
C LYS A 35 -8.25 4.85 0.25
N ALA A 36 -8.16 3.59 0.65
CA ALA A 36 -8.59 2.47 -0.18
C ALA A 36 -10.12 2.38 -0.20
N LEU A 37 -10.67 2.15 -1.38
CA LEU A 37 -12.11 1.93 -1.55
C LEU A 37 -12.43 0.47 -1.84
N GLU A 38 -11.43 -0.34 -2.12
CA GLU A 38 -11.59 -1.74 -2.48
C GLU A 38 -10.63 -2.60 -1.68
N PRO A 39 -10.98 -3.87 -1.42
CA PRO A 39 -10.03 -4.78 -0.78
C PRO A 39 -9.05 -5.31 -1.83
N GLU A 40 -7.78 -5.39 -1.46
CA GLU A 40 -6.77 -5.93 -2.37
C GLU A 40 -5.48 -6.23 -1.61
N ARG A 41 -4.65 -7.05 -2.23
CA ARG A 41 -3.27 -7.24 -1.83
C ARG A 41 -2.40 -6.30 -2.66
N ILE A 42 -1.64 -5.47 -1.98
CA ILE A 42 -0.78 -4.49 -2.64
C ILE A 42 0.66 -4.91 -2.44
N THR A 43 1.39 -5.06 -3.53
CA THR A 43 2.76 -5.55 -3.47
C THR A 43 3.72 -4.46 -3.01
N ALA A 44 4.87 -4.88 -2.48
CA ALA A 44 5.93 -3.94 -2.10
C ALA A 44 6.34 -3.07 -3.28
N ARG A 45 6.35 -3.63 -4.49
CA ARG A 45 6.70 -2.87 -5.70
C ARG A 45 5.66 -1.79 -5.99
N GLN A 46 4.38 -2.10 -5.83
CA GLN A 46 3.31 -1.13 -6.05
C GLN A 46 3.39 0.00 -5.00
N ILE A 47 3.65 -0.35 -3.75
CA ILE A 47 3.82 0.64 -2.69
C ILE A 47 4.99 1.56 -3.01
N GLU A 48 6.12 1.01 -3.42
CA GLU A 48 7.30 1.80 -3.75
C GLU A 48 7.05 2.67 -4.97
N ALA A 49 6.39 2.16 -6.00
CA ALA A 49 6.06 2.94 -7.19
C ALA A 49 5.15 4.12 -6.85
N ALA A 50 4.15 3.90 -5.99
CA ALA A 50 3.25 4.96 -5.54
C ALA A 50 4.03 6.01 -4.74
N ARG A 51 4.88 5.58 -3.81
CA ARG A 51 5.68 6.49 -3.02
C ARG A 51 6.57 7.37 -3.91
N ARG A 52 7.22 6.76 -4.88
CA ARG A 52 8.09 7.51 -5.81
C ARG A 52 7.31 8.53 -6.63
N ALA A 53 6.13 8.15 -7.11
CA ALA A 53 5.30 9.07 -7.87
C ALA A 53 4.87 10.26 -7.03
N ILE A 54 4.45 10.00 -5.79
CA ILE A 54 4.04 11.06 -4.86
C ILE A 54 5.22 11.99 -4.57
N THR A 55 6.36 11.42 -4.20
CA THR A 55 7.56 12.20 -3.85
C THR A 55 8.04 13.04 -5.01
N ARG A 56 8.01 12.48 -6.21
CA ARG A 56 8.45 13.21 -7.41
C ARG A 56 7.57 14.43 -7.67
N GLN A 57 6.26 14.27 -7.52
CA GLN A 57 5.35 15.36 -7.75
C GLN A 57 5.50 16.46 -6.69
N MET A 58 5.82 16.06 -5.46
CA MET A 58 6.05 17.01 -4.39
C MET A 58 7.42 17.69 -4.47
N LYS A 59 8.29 17.24 -5.37
CA LYS A 59 9.63 17.81 -5.62
C LYS A 59 10.45 17.89 -4.34
N ARG A 60 10.37 16.85 -3.51
CA ARG A 60 11.09 16.75 -2.23
C ARG A 60 10.60 17.72 -1.17
N ALA A 61 9.54 18.46 -1.42
CA ALA A 61 8.92 19.28 -0.38
C ALA A 61 7.98 18.40 0.45
N GLY A 62 7.81 18.76 1.72
CA GLY A 62 6.87 18.06 2.58
C GLY A 62 7.33 16.67 2.99
N ARG A 63 6.38 15.91 3.50
CA ARG A 63 6.62 14.58 4.03
C ARG A 63 5.58 13.59 3.50
N VAL A 64 6.01 12.33 3.38
CA VAL A 64 5.15 11.21 2.99
C VAL A 64 5.25 10.14 4.06
N TRP A 65 4.10 9.66 4.52
CA TRP A 65 4.02 8.52 5.42
C TRP A 65 3.35 7.37 4.70
N ILE A 66 3.99 6.21 4.73
CA ILE A 66 3.40 4.98 4.22
C ILE A 66 2.73 4.29 5.39
N ARG A 67 1.39 4.11 5.31
CA ARG A 67 0.60 3.57 6.41
C ARG A 67 0.28 2.09 6.26
N ILE A 68 0.81 1.45 5.23
CA ILE A 68 0.64 0.01 5.00
C ILE A 68 2.02 -0.63 4.89
N PHE A 69 2.12 -1.88 5.29
CA PHE A 69 3.39 -2.60 5.24
C PHE A 69 3.20 -3.97 4.62
N PRO A 70 4.06 -4.36 3.69
CA PRO A 70 3.94 -5.65 3.00
C PRO A 70 4.55 -6.77 3.86
N ASP A 71 3.75 -7.35 4.75
CA ASP A 71 4.20 -8.36 5.68
C ASP A 71 3.73 -9.77 5.33
N LEU A 72 2.94 -9.93 4.27
CA LEU A 72 2.44 -11.24 3.86
C LEU A 72 3.27 -11.75 2.69
N PRO A 73 3.95 -12.90 2.85
CA PRO A 73 4.72 -13.47 1.74
C PRO A 73 3.80 -14.17 0.75
N VAL A 74 4.13 -14.01 -0.53
CA VAL A 74 3.42 -14.70 -1.61
C VAL A 74 4.42 -15.47 -2.43
N SER A 75 4.15 -16.74 -2.63
CA SER A 75 4.95 -17.62 -3.47
C SER A 75 4.24 -17.85 -4.79
N THR A 76 5.01 -17.86 -5.86
CA THR A 76 4.50 -18.23 -7.17
C THR A 76 5.09 -19.58 -7.54
N LYS A 77 4.23 -20.50 -7.94
CA LYS A 77 4.71 -21.78 -8.46
C LYS A 77 5.16 -21.60 -9.90
N PRO A 78 6.42 -21.90 -10.21
CA PRO A 78 6.82 -21.94 -11.61
C PRO A 78 6.02 -23.02 -12.35
N ALA A 79 5.81 -22.83 -13.64
CA ALA A 79 5.07 -23.79 -14.44
C ALA A 79 5.75 -25.15 -14.46
N GLU A 80 7.04 -25.19 -14.23
CA GLU A 80 7.83 -26.42 -14.26
C GLU A 80 8.04 -27.03 -12.88
N VAL A 81 7.36 -26.56 -11.87
CA VAL A 81 7.53 -27.17 -10.55
C VAL A 81 7.03 -28.60 -10.59
N ARG A 82 7.93 -29.51 -10.28
CA ARG A 82 7.61 -30.93 -10.26
C ARG A 82 7.07 -31.30 -8.90
N MET A 83 6.29 -32.37 -8.88
CA MET A 83 5.79 -32.91 -7.63
C MET A 83 6.95 -33.27 -6.73
N GLY A 84 6.79 -33.02 -5.45
CA GLY A 84 7.80 -33.36 -4.47
C GLY A 84 8.83 -32.29 -4.20
N SER A 85 8.85 -31.22 -4.99
CA SER A 85 9.82 -30.16 -4.75
C SER A 85 9.45 -29.24 -3.61
N GLY A 86 8.32 -29.44 -2.97
CA GLY A 86 7.90 -28.61 -1.85
C GLY A 86 7.51 -27.21 -2.26
N LYS A 87 7.34 -26.34 -1.27
CA LYS A 87 6.97 -24.95 -1.53
C LYS A 87 8.20 -24.17 -1.94
N GLY A 88 8.05 -23.35 -2.97
CA GLY A 88 9.10 -22.44 -3.37
C GLY A 88 9.35 -21.37 -2.31
N SER A 89 10.41 -20.59 -2.46
CA SER A 89 10.67 -19.44 -1.61
C SER A 89 9.64 -18.34 -1.86
N PRO A 90 9.35 -17.48 -0.88
CA PRO A 90 8.53 -16.32 -1.14
C PRO A 90 9.16 -15.45 -2.21
N GLU A 91 8.39 -15.08 -3.21
CA GLU A 91 8.89 -14.26 -4.30
C GLU A 91 8.64 -12.78 -4.08
N PHE A 92 7.59 -12.45 -3.36
CA PHE A 92 7.28 -11.06 -3.10
C PHE A 92 6.41 -10.94 -1.86
N TRP A 93 6.35 -9.73 -1.36
CA TRP A 93 5.61 -9.41 -0.15
C TRP A 93 4.46 -8.49 -0.50
N VAL A 94 3.33 -8.67 0.17
CA VAL A 94 2.14 -7.87 -0.06
C VAL A 94 1.56 -7.39 1.26
N ALA A 95 0.85 -6.28 1.20
CA ALA A 95 0.01 -5.79 2.28
C ALA A 95 -1.44 -6.12 1.95
N ARG A 96 -2.17 -6.64 2.94
CA ARG A 96 -3.61 -6.80 2.81
C ARG A 96 -4.27 -5.49 3.18
N VAL A 97 -5.05 -4.95 2.26
CA VAL A 97 -5.71 -3.67 2.45
C VAL A 97 -7.20 -3.87 2.40
N HIS A 98 -7.90 -3.36 3.40
CA HIS A 98 -9.36 -3.39 3.46
C HIS A 98 -9.91 -2.03 3.05
N PRO A 99 -11.15 -1.99 2.54
CA PRO A 99 -11.79 -0.70 2.24
C PRO A 99 -11.81 0.18 3.47
N GLY A 100 -11.50 1.45 3.28
CA GLY A 100 -11.44 2.43 4.36
C GLY A 100 -10.05 2.68 4.91
N ARG A 101 -9.08 1.83 4.59
CA ARG A 101 -7.72 1.97 5.11
C ARG A 101 -7.00 3.15 4.47
N ILE A 102 -6.36 3.97 5.30
CA ILE A 102 -5.45 5.00 4.80
C ILE A 102 -4.12 4.33 4.45
N MET A 103 -3.71 4.48 3.20
CA MET A 103 -2.49 3.85 2.71
C MET A 103 -1.29 4.79 2.74
N PHE A 104 -1.51 6.05 2.40
CA PHE A 104 -0.47 7.06 2.39
C PHE A 104 -1.01 8.35 3.00
N GLU A 105 -0.14 9.10 3.63
CA GLU A 105 -0.45 10.45 4.10
C GLU A 105 0.65 11.39 3.65
N ILE A 106 0.30 12.62 3.36
CA ILE A 106 1.28 13.65 3.00
C ILE A 106 0.97 14.95 3.71
N ASP A 107 2.00 15.77 3.86
CA ASP A 107 1.88 17.08 4.48
C ASP A 107 2.99 17.98 3.95
N GLY A 108 2.85 19.26 4.19
CA GLY A 108 3.90 20.23 3.87
C GLY A 108 3.86 20.75 2.45
N VAL A 109 2.76 20.52 1.72
CA VAL A 109 2.56 21.07 0.37
C VAL A 109 1.15 21.65 0.26
N ALA A 110 0.96 22.55 -0.70
CA ALA A 110 -0.35 23.13 -0.96
C ALA A 110 -1.32 22.09 -1.48
N GLU A 111 -2.61 22.34 -1.26
CA GLU A 111 -3.64 21.35 -1.63
C GLU A 111 -3.61 20.92 -3.09
N PRO A 112 -3.47 21.82 -4.09
CA PRO A 112 -3.42 21.37 -5.50
C PRO A 112 -2.27 20.41 -5.76
N ILE A 113 -1.10 20.67 -5.18
CA ILE A 113 0.06 19.80 -5.33
C ILE A 113 -0.19 18.47 -4.64
N ALA A 114 -0.78 18.51 -3.43
CA ALA A 114 -1.09 17.31 -2.68
C ALA A 114 -2.05 16.41 -3.45
N ARG A 115 -3.11 16.97 -4.01
CA ARG A 115 -4.09 16.20 -4.77
C ARG A 115 -3.49 15.59 -6.01
N GLU A 116 -2.67 16.35 -6.72
CA GLU A 116 -2.00 15.85 -7.91
C GLU A 116 -1.03 14.72 -7.57
N ALA A 117 -0.24 14.89 -6.50
CA ALA A 117 0.70 13.87 -6.04
C ALA A 117 -0.02 12.58 -5.69
N LEU A 118 -1.11 12.67 -4.92
CA LEU A 118 -1.86 11.48 -4.52
C LEU A 118 -2.55 10.82 -5.70
N THR A 119 -3.02 11.60 -6.67
CA THR A 119 -3.60 11.05 -7.89
C THR A 119 -2.59 10.25 -8.69
N LEU A 120 -1.37 10.77 -8.82
CA LEU A 120 -0.30 10.07 -9.51
C LEU A 120 0.12 8.80 -8.76
N GLY A 121 0.17 8.87 -7.44
CA GLY A 121 0.46 7.70 -6.62
C GLY A 121 -0.63 6.64 -6.76
N ALA A 122 -1.89 7.06 -6.75
CA ALA A 122 -3.01 6.14 -6.88
C ALA A 122 -2.98 5.38 -8.20
N ALA A 123 -2.48 6.01 -9.26
CA ALA A 123 -2.38 5.35 -10.56
C ALA A 123 -1.44 4.15 -10.56
N LYS A 124 -0.57 4.04 -9.56
CA LYS A 124 0.35 2.90 -9.41
C LYS A 124 -0.24 1.77 -8.59
N LEU A 125 -1.42 1.97 -8.05
CA LEU A 125 -2.09 0.97 -7.21
C LEU A 125 -3.20 0.28 -7.98
N PRO A 126 -3.49 -0.99 -7.65
CA PRO A 126 -4.45 -1.79 -8.41
C PRO A 126 -5.91 -1.60 -7.98
N ILE A 127 -6.19 -0.58 -7.16
CA ILE A 127 -7.53 -0.40 -6.58
C ILE A 127 -8.00 1.03 -6.73
N ARG A 128 -9.30 1.21 -6.58
CA ARG A 128 -9.87 2.54 -6.51
C ARG A 128 -9.57 3.16 -5.16
N THR A 129 -9.35 4.45 -5.15
CA THR A 129 -8.93 5.19 -3.98
C THR A 129 -9.69 6.49 -3.89
N LYS A 130 -9.61 7.11 -2.70
CA LYS A 130 -10.19 8.43 -2.47
C LYS A 130 -9.18 9.27 -1.73
N ILE A 131 -9.07 10.53 -2.14
CA ILE A 131 -8.23 11.49 -1.43
C ILE A 131 -9.05 12.07 -0.28
N VAL A 132 -8.48 12.05 0.92
CA VAL A 132 -9.15 12.58 2.11
C VAL A 132 -8.30 13.70 2.69
N THR A 133 -8.97 14.63 3.37
CA THR A 133 -8.30 15.74 4.02
C THR A 133 -8.66 15.77 5.50
N ARG A 134 -7.78 16.35 6.28
CA ARG A 134 -8.00 16.40 7.73
C ARG A 134 -9.14 17.35 8.11
N ILE A 135 -9.30 18.42 7.37
CA ILE A 135 -10.23 19.49 7.72
C ILE A 135 -11.56 19.35 7.01
N GLY A 136 -11.80 18.32 6.34
CA GLY A 136 -13.04 18.11 5.63
C GLY A 136 -12.89 16.98 4.69
N GLU A 137 -14.01 16.38 4.37
CA GLU A 137 -13.98 15.29 3.42
C GLU A 137 -14.17 15.81 2.03
N SER A 138 -13.41 15.31 1.16
CA SER A 138 -13.50 15.70 -0.25
C SER A 138 -13.97 14.52 -1.09
#